data_315d16776e7ffd227414b2acf854d469
#
_entry.id   315d16776e7ffd227414b2acf854d469
#
_cell.length_a   1.000
_cell.length_b   1.000
_cell.length_c   1.000
_cell.angle_alpha   90.00
_cell.angle_beta   90.00
_cell.angle_gamma   90.00
#
_symmetry.space_group_name_H-M   'P 1'
#
loop_
_entity.id
_entity.type
_entity.pdbx_description
1 polymer ?
#
loop_
_entity_poly.entity_id
_entity_poly.type
_entity_poly.pdbx_seq_one_letter_code
_entity_poly.pdbx_strand_id
1 'polypeptide(L)'
;MSKTFYGKSRGTVINNIDPLQIGRIQAMVPDVAGFVPGTWAMPCVPVAGSNTGIFTVPIIGSGVWIEFERGDPDRPIWVGGYWDSAAEVPELAQAVPPGVPGITIQTPLKNGIVVSDAPGPAGGILIQTTTGATISVSDVGIIISNGKGAMITMVGPTVTINNGALVVI
;
A
#
# COMPACT_ATOMS: atom_id res chain seq x y z
N MET A 1 33.30 -6.92 -23.30
CA MET A 1 32.73 -5.85 -22.43
C MET A 1 31.39 -6.33 -21.98
N SER A 2 31.12 -6.41 -20.67
CA SER A 2 29.81 -6.68 -20.16
C SER A 2 28.86 -5.55 -20.56
N LYS A 3 27.65 -5.89 -21.00
CA LYS A 3 26.64 -4.91 -21.36
C LYS A 3 26.18 -4.21 -20.07
N THR A 4 26.20 -2.88 -20.06
CA THR A 4 25.75 -2.07 -18.91
C THR A 4 24.37 -1.52 -19.19
N PHE A 5 23.53 -1.48 -18.14
CA PHE A 5 22.15 -1.02 -18.22
C PHE A 5 21.94 0.14 -17.26
N TYR A 6 21.60 1.31 -17.79
CA TYR A 6 21.31 2.51 -17.02
C TYR A 6 19.86 2.91 -17.16
N GLY A 7 19.33 3.63 -16.15
CA GLY A 7 17.94 4.04 -16.07
C GLY A 7 17.03 2.94 -15.52
N LYS A 8 15.71 3.20 -15.62
CA LYS A 8 14.67 2.30 -15.10
C LYS A 8 14.23 1.31 -16.15
N SER A 9 14.19 0.04 -15.79
CA SER A 9 13.62 -1.04 -16.60
C SER A 9 12.32 -1.53 -15.94
N ARG A 10 11.35 -1.91 -16.76
CA ARG A 10 10.14 -2.55 -16.25
C ARG A 10 10.42 -3.99 -15.87
N GLY A 11 9.94 -4.38 -14.69
CA GLY A 11 10.01 -5.76 -14.24
C GLY A 11 8.71 -6.23 -13.65
N THR A 12 8.53 -7.55 -13.60
CA THR A 12 7.42 -8.20 -12.91
C THR A 12 7.96 -9.05 -11.78
N VAL A 13 7.41 -8.90 -10.57
CA VAL A 13 7.81 -9.70 -9.42
C VAL A 13 7.46 -11.16 -9.62
N ILE A 14 8.43 -12.05 -9.51
CA ILE A 14 8.25 -13.50 -9.62
C ILE A 14 8.50 -14.25 -8.31
N ASN A 15 9.23 -13.63 -7.38
CA ASN A 15 9.46 -14.17 -6.05
C ASN A 15 9.71 -13.02 -5.06
N ASN A 16 9.02 -13.06 -3.93
CA ASN A 16 9.15 -12.08 -2.84
C ASN A 16 9.39 -12.74 -1.48
N ILE A 17 9.68 -14.04 -1.48
CA ILE A 17 10.04 -14.79 -0.26
C ILE A 17 11.55 -14.73 -0.09
N ASP A 18 12.03 -13.60 0.43
CA ASP A 18 13.45 -13.36 0.64
C ASP A 18 14.00 -14.18 1.83
N PRO A 19 14.96 -15.09 1.62
CA PRO A 19 15.55 -15.87 2.72
C PRO A 19 16.26 -15.02 3.79
N LEU A 20 16.73 -13.81 3.43
CA LEU A 20 17.36 -12.89 4.38
C LEU A 20 16.36 -11.96 5.08
N GLN A 21 15.09 -11.95 4.64
CA GLN A 21 14.02 -11.12 5.20
C GLN A 21 14.35 -9.61 5.26
N ILE A 22 15.08 -9.12 4.27
CA ILE A 22 15.44 -7.69 4.13
C ILE A 22 14.68 -6.97 3.02
N GLY A 23 13.62 -7.61 2.48
CA GLY A 23 12.73 -7.03 1.48
C GLY A 23 13.22 -7.12 0.04
N ARG A 24 14.15 -8.04 -0.26
CA ARG A 24 14.56 -8.31 -1.64
C ARG A 24 13.47 -9.04 -2.40
N ILE A 25 13.46 -8.84 -3.70
CA ILE A 25 12.59 -9.56 -4.64
C ILE A 25 13.40 -10.16 -5.78
N GLN A 26 12.85 -11.17 -6.45
CA GLN A 26 13.30 -11.53 -7.78
C GLN A 26 12.27 -11.01 -8.79
N ALA A 27 12.74 -10.34 -9.82
CA ALA A 27 11.90 -9.80 -10.88
C ALA A 27 12.38 -10.32 -12.24
N MET A 28 11.42 -10.55 -13.11
CA MET A 28 11.67 -10.76 -14.53
C MET A 28 11.76 -9.41 -15.21
N VAL A 29 12.88 -9.14 -15.89
CA VAL A 29 13.15 -7.86 -16.58
C VAL A 29 13.43 -8.16 -18.06
N PRO A 30 12.42 -8.15 -18.93
CA PRO A 30 12.53 -8.60 -20.32
C PRO A 30 13.62 -7.88 -21.12
N ASP A 31 13.77 -6.57 -20.92
CA ASP A 31 14.73 -5.74 -21.67
C ASP A 31 16.21 -6.02 -21.33
N VAL A 32 16.46 -6.71 -20.21
CA VAL A 32 17.82 -6.94 -19.70
C VAL A 32 18.19 -8.42 -19.78
N ALA A 33 17.40 -9.29 -19.19
CA ALA A 33 17.67 -10.72 -19.07
C ALA A 33 16.69 -11.59 -19.87
N GLY A 34 15.79 -11.00 -20.68
CA GLY A 34 14.72 -11.71 -21.31
C GLY A 34 13.76 -12.30 -20.27
N PHE A 35 13.35 -13.55 -20.45
CA PHE A 35 12.44 -14.24 -19.55
C PHE A 35 13.15 -15.09 -18.46
N VAL A 36 14.41 -14.82 -18.20
CA VAL A 36 15.18 -15.51 -17.16
C VAL A 36 15.02 -14.74 -15.85
N PRO A 37 14.74 -15.42 -14.72
CA PRO A 37 14.74 -14.78 -13.40
C PRO A 37 16.06 -14.11 -13.11
N GLY A 38 16.02 -12.84 -12.71
CA GLY A 38 17.18 -12.11 -12.27
C GLY A 38 17.69 -12.55 -10.88
N THR A 39 18.81 -12.01 -10.47
CA THR A 39 19.30 -12.10 -9.10
C THR A 39 18.35 -11.39 -8.13
N TRP A 40 18.59 -11.50 -6.83
CA TRP A 40 17.82 -10.80 -5.82
C TRP A 40 18.03 -9.28 -5.92
N ALA A 41 16.98 -8.54 -6.23
CA ALA A 41 16.97 -7.09 -6.26
C ALA A 41 16.86 -6.51 -4.85
N MET A 42 17.77 -5.63 -4.48
CA MET A 42 17.75 -4.92 -3.20
C MET A 42 16.61 -3.90 -3.15
N PRO A 43 15.97 -3.69 -1.98
CA PRO A 43 14.97 -2.63 -1.85
C PRO A 43 15.60 -1.24 -1.82
N CYS A 44 15.02 -0.28 -2.55
CA CYS A 44 15.22 1.14 -2.35
C CYS A 44 13.96 1.72 -1.68
N VAL A 45 13.99 1.81 -0.36
CA VAL A 45 12.84 2.24 0.44
C VAL A 45 13.03 3.67 0.94
N PRO A 46 11.95 4.41 1.25
CA PRO A 46 12.05 5.80 1.69
C PRO A 46 12.87 6.00 2.97
N VAL A 47 12.79 5.04 3.90
CA VAL A 47 13.54 5.06 5.16
C VAL A 47 13.94 3.64 5.53
N ALA A 48 15.22 3.43 5.84
CA ALA A 48 15.75 2.19 6.42
C ALA A 48 16.88 2.52 7.39
N GLY A 49 16.97 1.79 8.50
CA GLY A 49 18.02 1.94 9.50
C GLY A 49 17.97 0.82 10.52
N SER A 50 18.83 0.90 11.55
CA SER A 50 18.84 -0.11 12.61
C SER A 50 17.52 -0.10 13.36
N ASN A 51 16.76 -1.18 13.23
CA ASN A 51 15.44 -1.38 13.84
C ASN A 51 14.42 -0.26 13.55
N THR A 52 14.52 0.39 12.37
CA THR A 52 13.61 1.46 11.94
C THR A 52 13.46 1.49 10.43
N GLY A 53 12.28 1.87 9.92
CA GLY A 53 12.03 2.01 8.49
C GLY A 53 10.57 1.79 8.09
N ILE A 54 10.34 1.89 6.78
CA ILE A 54 9.08 1.50 6.13
C ILE A 54 9.35 0.17 5.40
N PHE A 55 8.71 -0.90 5.84
CA PHE A 55 8.87 -2.22 5.25
C PHE A 55 7.60 -2.62 4.50
N THR A 56 7.70 -2.60 3.18
CA THR A 56 6.65 -3.06 2.26
C THR A 56 7.32 -3.84 1.13
N VAL A 57 6.76 -5.00 0.79
CA VAL A 57 7.28 -5.84 -0.30
C VAL A 57 6.19 -6.04 -1.33
N PRO A 58 6.44 -5.76 -2.62
CA PRO A 58 5.45 -5.97 -3.66
C PRO A 58 5.09 -7.45 -3.78
N ILE A 59 3.82 -7.74 -4.08
CA ILE A 59 3.34 -9.10 -4.26
C ILE A 59 3.79 -9.69 -5.59
N ILE A 60 3.83 -11.02 -5.69
CA ILE A 60 4.11 -11.71 -6.94
C ILE A 60 3.10 -11.27 -8.01
N GLY A 61 3.59 -10.99 -9.23
CA GLY A 61 2.83 -10.46 -10.34
C GLY A 61 2.79 -8.93 -10.45
N SER A 62 3.21 -8.20 -9.39
CA SER A 62 3.23 -6.73 -9.43
C SER A 62 4.28 -6.19 -10.40
N GLY A 63 3.94 -5.07 -11.06
CA GLY A 63 4.88 -4.27 -11.83
C GLY A 63 5.85 -3.49 -10.93
N VAL A 64 7.12 -3.58 -11.22
CA VAL A 64 8.19 -2.90 -10.46
C VAL A 64 9.18 -2.21 -11.39
N TRP A 65 9.72 -1.09 -10.93
CA TRP A 65 10.84 -0.42 -11.57
C TRP A 65 12.15 -0.98 -11.03
N ILE A 66 13.01 -1.45 -11.93
CA ILE A 66 14.32 -2.02 -11.62
C ILE A 66 15.40 -1.08 -12.17
N GLU A 67 16.37 -0.76 -11.35
CA GLU A 67 17.63 -0.15 -11.70
C GLU A 67 18.78 -1.12 -11.41
N PHE A 68 19.96 -0.85 -11.94
CA PHE A 68 21.12 -1.70 -11.77
C PHE A 68 22.29 -0.88 -11.20
N GLU A 69 22.85 -1.32 -10.09
CA GLU A 69 23.93 -0.61 -9.43
C GLU A 69 25.12 -0.48 -10.39
N ARG A 70 25.46 0.77 -10.76
CA ARG A 70 26.47 1.10 -11.77
C ARG A 70 26.25 0.45 -13.15
N GLY A 71 25.00 0.10 -13.46
CA GLY A 71 24.65 -0.57 -14.70
C GLY A 71 24.93 -2.07 -14.75
N ASP A 72 25.30 -2.68 -13.62
CA ASP A 72 25.63 -4.10 -13.53
C ASP A 72 24.35 -4.95 -13.40
N PRO A 73 23.98 -5.78 -14.38
CA PRO A 73 22.76 -6.58 -14.36
C PRO A 73 22.71 -7.61 -13.21
N ASP A 74 23.85 -7.95 -12.63
CA ASP A 74 23.92 -8.88 -11.49
C ASP A 74 23.63 -8.19 -10.14
N ARG A 75 23.46 -6.86 -10.14
CA ARG A 75 23.19 -6.04 -8.96
C ARG A 75 21.91 -5.21 -9.09
N PRO A 76 20.75 -5.84 -9.24
CA PRO A 76 19.48 -5.14 -9.40
C PRO A 76 19.01 -4.48 -8.09
N ILE A 77 18.31 -3.35 -8.23
CA ILE A 77 17.65 -2.62 -7.16
C ILE A 77 16.22 -2.37 -7.61
N TRP A 78 15.22 -2.75 -6.83
CA TRP A 78 13.85 -2.32 -7.07
C TRP A 78 13.59 -0.98 -6.38
N VAL A 79 13.10 -0.01 -7.15
CA VAL A 79 13.00 1.40 -6.70
C VAL A 79 11.55 1.90 -6.61
N GLY A 80 10.58 1.03 -6.78
CA GLY A 80 9.16 1.34 -6.68
C GLY A 80 8.31 0.42 -7.52
N GLY A 81 6.99 0.60 -7.42
CA GLY A 81 6.00 -0.10 -8.20
C GLY A 81 5.32 0.80 -9.24
N TYR A 82 4.59 0.18 -10.15
CA TYR A 82 3.64 0.85 -11.04
C TYR A 82 2.41 -0.04 -11.24
N TRP A 83 1.31 0.57 -11.61
CA TRP A 83 0.10 -0.13 -12.01
C TRP A 83 0.01 -0.16 -13.54
N ASP A 84 -0.19 -1.33 -14.12
CA ASP A 84 -0.39 -1.47 -15.57
C ASP A 84 -1.81 -1.07 -16.00
N SER A 85 -2.75 -1.13 -15.07
CA SER A 85 -4.15 -0.80 -15.32
C SER A 85 -4.84 -0.18 -14.11
N ALA A 86 -5.97 0.50 -14.34
CA ALA A 86 -6.80 1.04 -13.27
C ALA A 86 -7.36 -0.06 -12.33
N ALA A 87 -7.46 -1.29 -12.79
CA ALA A 87 -7.94 -2.41 -11.98
C ALA A 87 -6.96 -2.84 -10.87
N GLU A 88 -5.70 -2.45 -10.99
CA GLU A 88 -4.67 -2.74 -10.00
C GLU A 88 -4.58 -1.66 -8.92
N VAL A 89 -5.14 -0.48 -9.17
CA VAL A 89 -5.16 0.62 -8.19
C VAL A 89 -5.99 0.21 -6.99
N PRO A 90 -5.53 0.47 -5.75
CA PRO A 90 -6.29 0.15 -4.53
C PRO A 90 -7.73 0.66 -4.60
N GLU A 91 -8.70 -0.20 -4.31
CA GLU A 91 -10.13 0.14 -4.38
C GLU A 91 -10.48 1.31 -3.44
N LEU A 92 -9.84 1.36 -2.27
CA LEU A 92 -10.01 2.47 -1.34
C LEU A 92 -9.49 3.81 -1.91
N ALA A 93 -8.47 3.79 -2.75
CA ALA A 93 -8.01 4.98 -3.43
C ALA A 93 -9.01 5.47 -4.49
N GLN A 94 -9.69 4.53 -5.16
CA GLN A 94 -10.72 4.85 -6.14
C GLN A 94 -12.01 5.39 -5.51
N ALA A 95 -12.22 5.14 -4.21
CA ALA A 95 -13.34 5.71 -3.46
C ALA A 95 -13.16 7.21 -3.15
N VAL A 96 -11.94 7.72 -3.22
CA VAL A 96 -11.66 9.16 -3.11
C VAL A 96 -12.01 9.82 -4.45
N PRO A 97 -12.84 10.89 -4.46
CA PRO A 97 -13.21 11.54 -5.72
C PRO A 97 -12.00 12.04 -6.51
N PRO A 98 -11.99 11.96 -7.85
CA PRO A 98 -10.90 12.48 -8.67
C PRO A 98 -10.60 13.94 -8.39
N GLY A 99 -9.32 14.28 -8.22
CA GLY A 99 -8.87 15.64 -7.93
C GLY A 99 -8.93 16.05 -6.46
N VAL A 100 -9.50 15.23 -5.58
CA VAL A 100 -9.43 15.44 -4.14
C VAL A 100 -8.12 14.84 -3.61
N PRO A 101 -7.33 15.61 -2.82
CA PRO A 101 -6.13 15.06 -2.20
C PRO A 101 -6.46 13.90 -1.26
N GLY A 102 -5.64 12.85 -1.33
CA GLY A 102 -5.82 11.68 -0.45
C GLY A 102 -4.59 10.80 -0.42
N ILE A 103 -4.46 10.04 0.67
CA ILE A 103 -3.43 9.03 0.88
C ILE A 103 -4.12 7.71 1.18
N THR A 104 -3.78 6.67 0.45
CA THR A 104 -4.33 5.33 0.68
C THR A 104 -3.21 4.32 0.83
N ILE A 105 -3.28 3.53 1.90
CA ILE A 105 -2.45 2.35 2.11
C ILE A 105 -3.41 1.17 2.21
N GLN A 106 -3.27 0.17 1.33
CA GLN A 106 -4.17 -0.97 1.27
C GLN A 106 -3.42 -2.26 1.00
N THR A 107 -3.81 -3.32 1.70
CA THR A 107 -3.37 -4.68 1.41
C THR A 107 -4.28 -5.35 0.36
N PRO A 108 -3.85 -6.45 -0.29
CA PRO A 108 -4.69 -7.16 -1.27
C PRO A 108 -6.06 -7.60 -0.73
N LEU A 109 -6.15 -7.88 0.57
CA LEU A 109 -7.40 -8.25 1.24
C LEU A 109 -8.20 -7.03 1.75
N LYS A 110 -7.88 -5.81 1.28
CA LYS A 110 -8.59 -4.56 1.59
C LYS A 110 -8.54 -4.14 3.07
N ASN A 111 -7.55 -4.61 3.85
CA ASN A 111 -7.21 -3.93 5.09
C ASN A 111 -6.51 -2.63 4.71
N GLY A 112 -6.94 -1.49 5.25
CA GLY A 112 -6.37 -0.24 4.77
C GLY A 112 -6.58 0.95 5.67
N ILE A 113 -5.84 2.00 5.33
CA ILE A 113 -5.92 3.33 5.92
C ILE A 113 -6.12 4.32 4.76
N VAL A 114 -7.11 5.19 4.88
CA VAL A 114 -7.36 6.29 3.96
C VAL A 114 -7.33 7.60 4.74
N VAL A 115 -6.64 8.60 4.21
CA VAL A 115 -6.76 9.99 4.62
C VAL A 115 -7.24 10.76 3.40
N SER A 116 -8.32 11.51 3.51
CA SER A 116 -8.95 12.19 2.37
C SER A 116 -9.45 13.58 2.75
N ASP A 117 -9.21 14.56 1.87
CA ASP A 117 -9.74 15.92 2.00
C ASP A 117 -11.17 16.05 1.44
N ALA A 118 -11.82 14.95 1.09
CA ALA A 118 -13.24 15.00 0.69
C ALA A 118 -14.10 15.57 1.83
N PRO A 119 -15.13 16.36 1.53
CA PRO A 119 -16.03 16.86 2.57
C PRO A 119 -16.99 15.77 3.07
N GLY A 120 -17.48 15.94 4.29
CA GLY A 120 -18.51 15.08 4.89
C GLY A 120 -18.01 13.68 5.27
N PRO A 121 -18.87 12.67 5.23
CA PRO A 121 -18.55 11.33 5.73
C PRO A 121 -17.54 10.56 4.86
N ALA A 122 -17.30 11.02 3.63
CA ALA A 122 -16.30 10.42 2.72
C ALA A 122 -14.89 10.95 2.96
N GLY A 123 -14.72 11.98 3.78
CA GLY A 123 -13.44 12.60 4.11
C GLY A 123 -12.92 12.21 5.47
N GLY A 124 -11.78 12.80 5.83
CA GLY A 124 -11.09 12.54 7.09
C GLY A 124 -10.24 11.28 7.07
N ILE A 125 -10.31 10.49 8.12
CA ILE A 125 -9.48 9.29 8.29
C ILE A 125 -10.37 8.07 8.40
N LEU A 126 -10.09 7.04 7.59
CA LEU A 126 -10.71 5.73 7.67
C LEU A 126 -9.63 4.67 7.89
N ILE A 127 -9.80 3.87 8.92
CA ILE A 127 -9.07 2.61 9.13
C ILE A 127 -10.08 1.49 8.99
N GLN A 128 -9.81 0.51 8.13
CA GLN A 128 -10.73 -0.61 7.94
C GLN A 128 -10.03 -1.96 7.83
N THR A 129 -10.77 -3.00 8.15
CA THR A 129 -10.36 -4.40 7.93
C THR A 129 -11.24 -5.05 6.88
N THR A 130 -10.74 -6.16 6.29
CA THR A 130 -11.49 -7.02 5.35
C THR A 130 -12.86 -7.45 5.90
N THR A 131 -12.97 -7.62 7.21
CA THR A 131 -14.19 -8.11 7.88
C THR A 131 -15.17 -7.01 8.24
N GLY A 132 -14.90 -5.75 7.85
CA GLY A 132 -15.80 -4.61 8.06
C GLY A 132 -15.64 -3.92 9.41
N ALA A 133 -14.63 -4.27 10.23
CA ALA A 133 -14.30 -3.44 11.38
C ALA A 133 -13.69 -2.12 10.92
N THR A 134 -14.12 -0.99 11.51
CA THR A 134 -13.72 0.35 11.07
C THR A 134 -13.48 1.30 12.24
N ILE A 135 -12.57 2.26 12.01
CA ILE A 135 -12.48 3.51 12.77
C ILE A 135 -12.57 4.63 11.73
N SER A 136 -13.58 5.48 11.86
CA SER A 136 -13.76 6.64 10.99
C SER A 136 -13.73 7.93 11.82
N VAL A 137 -12.96 8.91 11.34
CA VAL A 137 -12.90 10.27 11.89
C VAL A 137 -13.19 11.22 10.74
N SER A 138 -14.32 11.92 10.78
CA SER A 138 -14.75 12.82 9.71
C SER A 138 -15.45 14.06 10.27
N ASP A 139 -15.84 14.99 9.40
CA ASP A 139 -16.62 16.19 9.77
C ASP A 139 -17.97 15.85 10.42
N VAL A 140 -18.49 14.65 10.19
CA VAL A 140 -19.76 14.19 10.77
C VAL A 140 -19.57 13.69 12.20
N GLY A 141 -18.40 13.12 12.51
CA GLY A 141 -18.11 12.57 13.82
C GLY A 141 -17.06 11.47 13.81
N ILE A 142 -16.97 10.76 14.93
CA ILE A 142 -16.08 9.62 15.09
C ILE A 142 -16.92 8.35 15.27
N ILE A 143 -16.63 7.32 14.49
CA ILE A 143 -17.33 6.04 14.53
C ILE A 143 -16.30 4.93 14.69
N ILE A 144 -16.50 4.07 15.70
CA ILE A 144 -15.74 2.85 15.91
C ILE A 144 -16.73 1.68 15.79
N SER A 145 -16.50 0.78 14.85
CA SER A 145 -17.37 -0.37 14.60
C SER A 145 -16.56 -1.65 14.50
N ASN A 146 -17.09 -2.74 15.05
CA ASN A 146 -16.48 -4.07 14.88
C ASN A 146 -16.96 -4.80 13.60
N GLY A 147 -17.82 -4.17 12.78
CA GLY A 147 -18.41 -4.78 11.58
C GLY A 147 -19.44 -5.89 11.87
N LYS A 148 -19.82 -6.11 13.13
CA LYS A 148 -20.75 -7.17 13.56
C LYS A 148 -21.88 -6.64 14.44
N GLY A 149 -22.13 -5.32 14.38
CA GLY A 149 -23.24 -4.67 15.10
C GLY A 149 -22.85 -3.93 16.38
N ALA A 150 -21.67 -4.17 16.96
CA ALA A 150 -21.18 -3.35 18.07
C ALA A 150 -20.49 -2.10 17.55
N MET A 151 -20.88 -0.92 18.07
CA MET A 151 -20.33 0.36 17.65
C MET A 151 -20.38 1.43 18.75
N ILE A 152 -19.44 2.37 18.65
CA ILE A 152 -19.42 3.63 19.41
C ILE A 152 -19.49 4.76 18.39
N THR A 153 -20.40 5.71 18.60
CA THR A 153 -20.56 6.88 17.73
C THR A 153 -20.48 8.16 18.57
N MET A 154 -19.65 9.11 18.13
CA MET A 154 -19.52 10.44 18.73
C MET A 154 -19.91 11.48 17.68
N VAL A 155 -21.05 12.15 17.88
CA VAL A 155 -21.56 13.18 16.98
C VAL A 155 -22.02 14.39 17.81
N GLY A 156 -21.48 15.56 17.53
CA GLY A 156 -21.70 16.75 18.36
C GLY A 156 -21.33 16.46 19.82
N PRO A 157 -22.20 16.81 20.79
CA PRO A 157 -21.93 16.53 22.22
C PRO A 157 -22.31 15.11 22.66
N THR A 158 -22.86 14.28 21.76
CA THR A 158 -23.49 13.00 22.11
C THR A 158 -22.55 11.83 21.83
N VAL A 159 -22.45 10.90 22.78
CA VAL A 159 -21.83 9.58 22.61
C VAL A 159 -22.92 8.52 22.69
N THR A 160 -22.98 7.66 21.67
CA THR A 160 -23.92 6.52 21.66
C THR A 160 -23.14 5.20 21.56
N ILE A 161 -23.64 4.19 22.23
CA ILE A 161 -23.13 2.82 22.17
C ILE A 161 -24.24 1.92 21.64
N ASN A 162 -23.92 1.08 20.63
CA ASN A 162 -24.83 0.12 20.01
C ASN A 162 -26.18 0.75 19.61
N ASN A 163 -26.13 1.81 18.78
CA ASN A 163 -27.31 2.49 18.23
C ASN A 163 -28.29 3.01 19.30
N GLY A 164 -27.79 3.41 20.47
CA GLY A 164 -28.61 4.00 21.53
C GLY A 164 -28.92 3.07 22.70
N ALA A 165 -28.29 1.88 22.77
CA ALA A 165 -28.41 1.05 23.99
C ALA A 165 -27.86 1.77 25.24
N LEU A 166 -26.87 2.67 25.03
CA LEU A 166 -26.41 3.64 26.00
C LEU A 166 -26.17 4.97 25.30
N VAL A 167 -26.72 6.06 25.82
CA VAL A 167 -26.49 7.44 25.32
C VAL A 167 -25.94 8.29 26.45
N VAL A 168 -24.86 9.01 26.19
CA VAL A 168 -24.26 9.99 27.07
C VAL A 168 -24.30 11.33 26.37
N ILE A 169 -24.82 12.35 27.00
CA ILE A 169 -25.02 13.72 26.50
C ILE A 169 -24.18 14.68 27.33
#